data_068c5966bd9e08ee78a4937da13c0449
#
_entry.id   068c5966bd9e08ee78a4937da13c0449
#
_cell.length_a   1.000
_cell.length_b   1.000
_cell.length_c   1.000
_cell.angle_alpha   90.00
_cell.angle_beta   90.00
_cell.angle_gamma   90.00
#
_symmetry.space_group_name_H-M   'P 1'
#
loop_
_entity.id
_entity.type
_entity.pdbx_description
1 polymer ?
#
loop_
_entity_poly.entity_id
_entity_poly.type
_entity_poly.pdbx_seq_one_letter_code
_entity_poly.pdbx_strand_id
1 'polypeptide(L)'
;MTDPTEEGLWRPLRLLLARMDDDIARLYAGTDIKPTYVMELLRLHFRGPMTIRELAESVQRTHSALSQKVAAMKAAGLVEVSPGPDARSKRVSLTPAATAMADKLAAEWRATEAASAELEAELPYPLSQVVRDMEAALAARSFHDRIAARLADDPAWQ
;
A
#
# COMPACT_ATOMS: atom_id res chain seq x y z
N MET A 1 27.54 -12.46 -20.15
CA MET A 1 26.37 -12.83 -19.34
C MET A 1 25.56 -11.57 -19.16
N THR A 2 24.32 -11.54 -19.65
CA THR A 2 23.44 -10.37 -19.56
C THR A 2 22.93 -10.24 -18.13
N ASP A 3 22.86 -9.04 -17.59
CA ASP A 3 22.26 -8.79 -16.28
C ASP A 3 20.74 -9.03 -16.37
N PRO A 4 20.17 -10.03 -15.69
CA PRO A 4 18.75 -10.33 -15.78
C PRO A 4 17.86 -9.24 -15.20
N THR A 5 18.42 -8.29 -14.43
CA THR A 5 17.67 -7.17 -13.87
C THR A 5 17.39 -6.06 -14.89
N GLU A 6 18.08 -6.05 -16.03
CA GLU A 6 17.90 -5.07 -17.10
C GLU A 6 16.82 -5.48 -18.11
N GLU A 7 16.32 -6.71 -18.04
CA GLU A 7 15.34 -7.25 -18.99
C GLU A 7 13.95 -7.42 -18.37
N GLY A 8 12.92 -7.38 -19.22
CA GLY A 8 11.56 -7.71 -18.87
C GLY A 8 10.74 -6.58 -18.24
N LEU A 9 9.56 -6.94 -17.76
CA LEU A 9 8.54 -6.01 -17.26
C LEU A 9 8.72 -5.63 -15.78
N TRP A 10 9.35 -6.48 -14.97
CA TRP A 10 9.36 -6.33 -13.51
C TRP A 10 10.06 -5.06 -13.04
N ARG A 11 11.24 -4.78 -13.58
CA ARG A 11 12.01 -3.57 -13.26
C ARG A 11 11.28 -2.28 -13.66
N PRO A 12 10.84 -2.09 -14.93
CA PRO A 12 10.15 -0.88 -15.32
C PRO A 12 8.84 -0.66 -14.55
N LEU A 13 8.09 -1.71 -14.22
CA LEU A 13 6.89 -1.60 -13.40
C LEU A 13 7.20 -1.07 -11.98
N ARG A 14 8.24 -1.60 -11.34
CA ARG A 14 8.66 -1.14 -10.02
C ARG A 14 9.17 0.31 -10.03
N LEU A 15 9.93 0.68 -11.05
CA LEU A 15 10.43 2.05 -11.20
C LEU A 15 9.31 3.04 -11.45
N LEU A 16 8.29 2.66 -12.24
CA LEU A 16 7.11 3.49 -12.47
C LEU A 16 6.36 3.77 -11.16
N LEU A 17 6.06 2.73 -10.38
CA LEU A 17 5.37 2.87 -9.10
C LEU A 17 6.19 3.71 -8.12
N ALA A 18 7.50 3.46 -8.01
CA ALA A 18 8.39 4.25 -7.14
C ALA A 18 8.40 5.73 -7.53
N ARG A 19 8.43 6.04 -8.82
CA ARG A 19 8.36 7.43 -9.30
C ARG A 19 7.04 8.11 -8.92
N MET A 20 5.92 7.42 -9.05
CA MET A 20 4.61 7.96 -8.65
C MET A 20 4.56 8.19 -7.13
N ASP A 21 5.09 7.26 -6.33
CA ASP A 21 5.20 7.41 -4.87
C ASP A 21 6.08 8.61 -4.49
N ASP A 22 7.21 8.81 -5.17
CA ASP A 22 8.09 9.95 -4.95
C ASP A 22 7.41 11.29 -5.29
N ASP A 23 6.61 11.32 -6.35
CA ASP A 23 5.83 12.51 -6.74
C ASP A 23 4.76 12.84 -5.69
N ILE A 24 4.04 11.85 -5.17
CA ILE A 24 3.08 12.02 -4.07
C ILE A 24 3.81 12.46 -2.79
N ALA A 25 4.97 11.88 -2.48
CA ALA A 25 5.75 12.22 -1.28
C ALA A 25 6.11 13.71 -1.21
N ARG A 26 6.29 14.38 -2.34
CA ARG A 26 6.57 15.83 -2.38
C ARG A 26 5.43 16.68 -1.83
N LEU A 27 4.18 16.20 -1.87
CA LEU A 27 3.02 16.89 -1.26
C LEU A 27 3.09 16.89 0.26
N TYR A 28 3.84 15.96 0.85
CA TYR A 28 4.00 15.80 2.30
C TYR A 28 5.34 16.30 2.83
N ALA A 29 6.12 17.01 1.99
CA ALA A 29 7.41 17.56 2.40
C ALA A 29 7.26 18.46 3.65
N GLY A 30 8.12 18.27 4.64
CA GLY A 30 8.07 18.98 5.92
C GLY A 30 7.03 18.45 6.92
N THR A 31 6.42 17.31 6.69
CA THR A 31 5.52 16.60 7.61
C THR A 31 6.07 15.21 7.94
N ASP A 32 5.56 14.60 9.02
CA ASP A 32 5.87 13.19 9.37
C ASP A 32 4.98 12.18 8.62
N ILE A 33 4.12 12.67 7.72
CA ILE A 33 3.25 11.81 6.92
C ILE A 33 4.02 11.23 5.75
N LYS A 34 3.95 9.91 5.62
CA LYS A 34 4.42 9.20 4.44
C LYS A 34 3.20 8.80 3.58
N PRO A 35 3.29 8.86 2.25
CA PRO A 35 2.19 8.44 1.36
C PRO A 35 1.66 7.05 1.71
N THR A 36 2.56 6.14 2.11
CA THR A 36 2.22 4.78 2.51
C THR A 36 1.38 4.67 3.80
N TYR A 37 1.20 5.75 4.56
CA TYR A 37 0.36 5.78 5.77
C TYR A 37 -1.07 6.25 5.48
N VAL A 38 -1.28 6.96 4.39
CA VAL A 38 -2.54 7.68 4.12
C VAL A 38 -3.74 6.74 4.11
N MET A 39 -3.62 5.58 3.49
CA MET A 39 -4.72 4.61 3.45
C MET A 39 -5.15 4.15 4.84
N GLU A 40 -4.21 3.79 5.72
CA GLU A 40 -4.49 3.36 7.09
C GLU A 40 -5.08 4.51 7.92
N LEU A 41 -4.54 5.71 7.80
CA LEU A 41 -5.08 6.89 8.51
C LEU A 41 -6.52 7.19 8.06
N LEU A 42 -6.83 7.13 6.77
CA LEU A 42 -8.18 7.31 6.26
C LEU A 42 -9.12 6.17 6.69
N ARG A 43 -8.64 4.92 6.74
CA ARG A 43 -9.44 3.80 7.29
C ARG A 43 -9.84 4.06 8.74
N LEU A 44 -8.89 4.48 9.57
CA LEU A 44 -9.14 4.81 10.97
C LEU A 44 -10.06 6.04 11.11
N HIS A 45 -9.94 7.03 10.24
CA HIS A 45 -10.81 8.20 10.25
C HIS A 45 -12.28 7.84 9.94
N PHE A 46 -12.51 7.14 8.84
CA PHE A 46 -13.87 6.86 8.37
C PHE A 46 -14.57 5.68 9.07
N ARG A 47 -13.82 4.74 9.62
CA ARG A 47 -14.36 3.54 10.28
C ARG A 47 -14.19 3.54 11.79
N GLY A 48 -13.46 4.51 12.33
CA GLY A 48 -13.13 4.59 13.75
C GLY A 48 -11.97 3.67 14.16
N PRO A 49 -11.70 3.57 15.47
CA PRO A 49 -10.64 2.73 16.01
C PRO A 49 -10.82 1.25 15.65
N MET A 50 -9.73 0.61 15.22
CA MET A 50 -9.69 -0.79 14.75
C MET A 50 -8.56 -1.55 15.45
N THR A 51 -8.72 -2.85 15.62
CA THR A 51 -7.59 -3.71 15.98
C THR A 51 -6.58 -3.76 14.84
N ILE A 52 -5.33 -4.11 15.14
CA ILE A 52 -4.29 -4.29 14.10
C ILE A 52 -4.73 -5.31 13.05
N ARG A 53 -5.44 -6.37 13.49
CA ARG A 53 -5.98 -7.40 12.59
C ARG A 53 -7.04 -6.83 11.64
N GLU A 54 -8.06 -6.15 12.17
CA GLU A 54 -9.11 -5.53 11.37
C GLU A 54 -8.54 -4.51 10.38
N LEU A 55 -7.57 -3.69 10.83
CA LEU A 55 -6.91 -2.72 9.96
C LEU A 55 -6.11 -3.42 8.86
N ALA A 56 -5.37 -4.49 9.17
CA ALA A 56 -4.63 -5.28 8.20
C ALA A 56 -5.54 -5.89 7.13
N GLU A 57 -6.64 -6.49 7.54
CA GLU A 57 -7.65 -7.04 6.63
C GLU A 57 -8.25 -5.95 5.74
N SER A 58 -8.54 -4.76 6.30
CA SER A 58 -9.15 -3.65 5.57
C SER A 58 -8.26 -3.05 4.46
N VAL A 59 -6.94 -3.20 4.59
CA VAL A 59 -5.93 -2.70 3.63
C VAL A 59 -5.19 -3.82 2.90
N GLN A 60 -5.67 -5.06 3.04
CA GLN A 60 -5.12 -6.26 2.38
C GLN A 60 -3.61 -6.45 2.64
N ARG A 61 -3.20 -6.31 3.91
CA ARG A 61 -1.83 -6.49 4.36
C ARG A 61 -1.72 -7.62 5.38
N THR A 62 -0.52 -8.18 5.53
CA THR A 62 -0.27 -9.14 6.60
C THR A 62 -0.27 -8.44 7.96
N HIS A 63 -0.67 -9.15 9.02
CA HIS A 63 -0.64 -8.64 10.39
C HIS A 63 0.77 -8.15 10.79
N SER A 64 1.82 -8.89 10.41
CA SER A 64 3.21 -8.54 10.72
C SER A 64 3.63 -7.21 10.05
N ALA A 65 3.35 -7.06 8.75
CA ALA A 65 3.68 -5.84 8.01
C ALA A 65 2.94 -4.62 8.58
N LEU A 66 1.64 -4.80 8.92
CA LEU A 66 0.87 -3.71 9.49
C LEU A 66 1.30 -3.38 10.92
N SER A 67 1.64 -4.38 11.74
CA SER A 67 2.15 -4.15 13.09
C SER A 67 3.41 -3.28 13.10
N GLN A 68 4.34 -3.51 12.15
CA GLN A 68 5.52 -2.66 11.97
C GLN A 68 5.15 -1.24 11.52
N LYS A 69 4.21 -1.12 10.58
CA LYS A 69 3.73 0.18 10.10
C LYS A 69 3.03 0.97 11.22
N VAL A 70 2.19 0.33 12.02
CA VAL A 70 1.54 0.95 13.19
C VAL A 70 2.56 1.45 14.20
N ALA A 71 3.63 0.68 14.47
CA ALA A 71 4.72 1.14 15.34
C ALA A 71 5.41 2.40 14.79
N ALA A 72 5.65 2.47 13.50
CA ALA A 72 6.21 3.66 12.84
C ALA A 72 5.25 4.86 12.88
N MET A 73 3.96 4.65 12.59
CA MET A 73 2.94 5.71 12.69
C MET A 73 2.77 6.23 14.13
N LYS A 74 2.89 5.34 15.13
CA LYS A 74 2.89 5.73 16.55
C LYS A 74 4.11 6.58 16.90
N ALA A 75 5.29 6.18 16.44
CA ALA A 75 6.52 6.95 16.66
C ALA A 75 6.45 8.35 16.00
N ALA A 76 5.74 8.47 14.87
CA ALA A 76 5.46 9.73 14.18
C ALA A 76 4.32 10.55 14.83
N GLY A 77 3.68 10.08 15.91
CA GLY A 77 2.59 10.79 16.60
C GLY A 77 1.26 10.81 15.82
N LEU A 78 1.07 9.89 14.87
CA LEU A 78 -0.12 9.84 14.02
C LEU A 78 -1.21 8.93 14.59
N VAL A 79 -0.83 7.89 15.32
CA VAL A 79 -1.77 6.95 15.95
C VAL A 79 -1.40 6.67 17.40
N GLU A 80 -2.42 6.30 18.16
CA GLU A 80 -2.33 5.76 19.51
C GLU A 80 -2.69 4.28 19.51
N VAL A 81 -2.09 3.54 20.43
CA VAL A 81 -2.35 2.10 20.60
C VAL A 81 -2.75 1.84 22.03
N SER A 82 -3.93 1.26 22.22
CA SER A 82 -4.52 0.87 23.51
C SER A 82 -4.82 -0.63 23.53
N PRO A 83 -5.11 -1.21 24.70
CA PRO A 83 -5.63 -2.58 24.78
C PRO A 83 -6.87 -2.76 23.92
N GLY A 84 -6.95 -3.89 23.21
CA GLY A 84 -8.11 -4.26 22.41
C GLY A 84 -9.20 -4.96 23.20
N PRO A 85 -10.22 -5.51 22.53
CA PRO A 85 -11.36 -6.18 23.17
C PRO A 85 -10.97 -7.49 23.89
N ASP A 86 -9.83 -8.06 23.57
CA ASP A 86 -9.26 -9.22 24.25
C ASP A 86 -7.83 -8.95 24.73
N ALA A 87 -7.32 -9.77 25.67
CA ALA A 87 -6.03 -9.56 26.33
C ALA A 87 -4.80 -9.59 25.38
N ARG A 88 -4.96 -10.06 24.15
CA ARG A 88 -3.88 -10.19 23.16
C ARG A 88 -4.00 -9.20 22.03
N SER A 89 -5.15 -8.55 21.86
CA SER A 89 -5.38 -7.59 20.78
C SER A 89 -4.97 -6.18 21.20
N LYS A 90 -4.56 -5.40 20.21
CA LYS A 90 -4.25 -3.97 20.34
C LYS A 90 -5.18 -3.19 19.42
N ARG A 91 -5.74 -2.11 19.94
CA ARG A 91 -6.61 -1.20 19.21
C ARG A 91 -5.83 0.04 18.81
N VAL A 92 -5.96 0.42 17.55
CA VAL A 92 -5.30 1.57 16.93
C VAL A 92 -6.35 2.66 16.72
N SER A 93 -6.04 3.89 17.10
CA SER A 93 -6.86 5.09 16.87
C SER A 93 -6.00 6.24 16.39
N LEU A 94 -6.62 7.21 15.73
CA LEU A 94 -5.93 8.44 15.34
C LEU A 94 -5.63 9.29 16.58
N THR A 95 -4.50 9.99 16.56
CA THR A 95 -4.26 11.11 17.49
C THR A 95 -5.13 12.31 17.11
N PRO A 96 -5.37 13.27 18.04
CA PRO A 96 -6.06 14.52 17.69
C PRO A 96 -5.39 15.27 16.53
N ALA A 97 -4.04 15.26 16.47
CA ALA A 97 -3.29 15.88 15.39
C ALA A 97 -3.56 15.20 14.04
N ALA A 98 -3.56 13.86 13.98
CA ALA A 98 -3.89 13.13 12.76
C ALA A 98 -5.35 13.31 12.35
N THR A 99 -6.28 13.35 13.31
CA THR A 99 -7.70 13.64 13.06
C THR A 99 -7.89 15.00 12.41
N ALA A 100 -7.20 16.03 12.90
CA ALA A 100 -7.26 17.39 12.31
C ALA A 100 -6.74 17.46 10.87
N MET A 101 -5.93 16.50 10.45
CA MET A 101 -5.38 16.41 9.08
C MET A 101 -6.21 15.52 8.14
N ALA A 102 -7.18 14.78 8.67
CA ALA A 102 -7.88 13.74 7.91
C ALA A 102 -8.59 14.27 6.66
N ASP A 103 -9.21 15.45 6.73
CA ASP A 103 -9.86 16.08 5.57
C ASP A 103 -8.85 16.43 4.46
N LYS A 104 -7.66 16.89 4.85
CA LYS A 104 -6.57 17.16 3.91
C LYS A 104 -6.08 15.88 3.24
N LEU A 105 -5.91 14.80 4.00
CA LEU A 105 -5.53 13.50 3.47
C LEU A 105 -6.60 12.95 2.53
N ALA A 106 -7.87 13.09 2.87
CA ALA A 106 -8.97 12.68 2.01
C ALA A 106 -9.07 13.51 0.74
N ALA A 107 -8.75 14.81 0.79
CA ALA A 107 -8.69 15.67 -0.38
C ALA A 107 -7.54 15.26 -1.31
N GLU A 108 -6.36 14.98 -0.76
CA GLU A 108 -5.20 14.49 -1.51
C GLU A 108 -5.51 13.13 -2.18
N TRP A 109 -6.11 12.20 -1.44
CA TRP A 109 -6.49 10.90 -2.01
C TRP A 109 -7.41 11.05 -3.22
N ARG A 110 -8.45 11.91 -3.11
CA ARG A 110 -9.35 12.19 -4.25
C ARG A 110 -8.62 12.81 -5.43
N ALA A 111 -7.67 13.71 -5.18
CA ALA A 111 -6.86 14.34 -6.22
C ALA A 111 -5.94 13.31 -6.90
N THR A 112 -5.34 12.39 -6.15
CA THR A 112 -4.53 11.28 -6.70
C THR A 112 -5.38 10.36 -7.57
N GLU A 113 -6.59 10.00 -7.16
CA GLU A 113 -7.51 9.21 -7.99
C GLU A 113 -7.92 9.94 -9.27
N ALA A 114 -8.20 11.24 -9.19
CA ALA A 114 -8.52 12.05 -10.36
C ALA A 114 -7.32 12.15 -11.33
N ALA A 115 -6.11 12.40 -10.81
CA ALA A 115 -4.89 12.44 -11.61
C ALA A 115 -4.58 11.06 -12.24
N SER A 116 -4.87 9.98 -11.55
CA SER A 116 -4.72 8.62 -12.10
C SER A 116 -5.68 8.37 -13.25
N ALA A 117 -6.92 8.86 -13.16
CA ALA A 117 -7.89 8.77 -14.25
C ALA A 117 -7.50 9.65 -15.46
N GLU A 118 -6.96 10.85 -15.22
CA GLU A 118 -6.42 11.70 -16.29
C GLU A 118 -5.25 11.01 -17.00
N LEU A 119 -4.31 10.44 -16.24
CA LEU A 119 -3.19 9.67 -16.79
C LEU A 119 -3.67 8.47 -17.60
N GLU A 120 -4.68 7.73 -17.12
CA GLU A 120 -5.27 6.62 -17.88
C GLU A 120 -5.85 7.08 -19.21
N ALA A 121 -6.49 8.25 -19.27
CA ALA A 121 -7.08 8.79 -20.48
C ALA A 121 -6.03 9.15 -21.57
N GLU A 122 -4.77 9.35 -21.18
CA GLU A 122 -3.66 9.57 -22.12
C GLU A 122 -3.11 8.26 -22.71
N LEU A 123 -3.48 7.10 -22.13
CA LEU A 123 -2.97 5.81 -22.58
C LEU A 123 -3.86 5.20 -23.68
N PRO A 124 -3.26 4.43 -24.63
CA PRO A 124 -4.03 3.72 -25.64
C PRO A 124 -4.81 2.51 -25.09
N TYR A 125 -4.61 2.15 -23.83
CA TYR A 125 -5.23 1.02 -23.16
C TYR A 125 -5.77 1.43 -21.79
N PRO A 126 -6.94 0.92 -21.35
CA PRO A 126 -7.48 1.21 -20.03
C PRO A 126 -6.68 0.47 -18.95
N LEU A 127 -5.81 1.18 -18.25
CA LEU A 127 -4.94 0.62 -17.20
C LEU A 127 -5.76 -0.04 -16.08
N SER A 128 -6.89 0.57 -15.71
CA SER A 128 -7.81 0.04 -14.70
C SER A 128 -8.36 -1.35 -15.09
N GLN A 129 -8.60 -1.60 -16.37
CA GLN A 129 -9.01 -2.93 -16.85
C GLN A 129 -7.85 -3.92 -16.77
N VAL A 130 -6.64 -3.50 -17.15
CA VAL A 130 -5.44 -4.34 -17.07
C VAL A 130 -5.18 -4.77 -15.61
N VAL A 131 -5.32 -3.84 -14.66
CA VAL A 131 -5.17 -4.14 -13.22
C VAL A 131 -6.20 -5.19 -12.78
N ARG A 132 -7.49 -5.02 -13.12
CA ARG A 132 -8.54 -6.01 -12.78
C ARG A 132 -8.26 -7.39 -13.37
N ASP A 133 -7.82 -7.44 -14.63
CA ASP A 133 -7.51 -8.70 -15.31
C ASP A 133 -6.28 -9.38 -14.66
N MET A 134 -5.29 -8.61 -14.25
CA MET A 134 -4.13 -9.12 -13.49
C MET A 134 -4.56 -9.67 -12.13
N GLU A 135 -5.41 -8.97 -11.38
CA GLU A 135 -5.94 -9.45 -10.11
C GLU A 135 -6.71 -10.77 -10.27
N ALA A 136 -7.59 -10.87 -11.27
CA ALA A 136 -8.30 -12.11 -11.59
C ALA A 136 -7.34 -13.26 -11.95
N ALA A 137 -6.32 -12.98 -12.74
CA ALA A 137 -5.32 -13.96 -13.12
C ALA A 137 -4.46 -14.42 -11.91
N LEU A 138 -4.17 -13.51 -10.97
CA LEU A 138 -3.44 -13.83 -9.73
C LEU A 138 -4.31 -14.60 -8.74
N ALA A 139 -5.60 -14.35 -8.69
CA ALA A 139 -6.55 -15.13 -7.89
C ALA A 139 -6.68 -16.57 -8.39
N ALA A 140 -6.64 -16.79 -9.73
CA ALA A 140 -6.67 -18.11 -10.31
C ALA A 140 -5.34 -18.89 -10.11
N ARG A 141 -4.21 -18.18 -10.15
CA ARG A 141 -2.88 -18.76 -9.90
C ARG A 141 -1.96 -17.69 -9.34
N SER A 142 -1.46 -17.90 -8.12
CA SER A 142 -0.62 -16.93 -7.42
C SER A 142 0.67 -16.58 -8.18
N PHE A 143 1.22 -15.42 -7.90
CA PHE A 143 2.52 -15.03 -8.47
C PHE A 143 3.64 -15.95 -7.96
N HIS A 144 3.57 -16.37 -6.69
CA HIS A 144 4.46 -17.37 -6.12
C HIS A 144 4.47 -18.66 -6.96
N ASP A 145 3.29 -19.23 -7.26
CA ASP A 145 3.21 -20.50 -8.00
C ASP A 145 3.70 -20.37 -9.44
N ARG A 146 3.55 -19.17 -10.03
CA ARG A 146 4.12 -18.89 -11.36
C ARG A 146 5.64 -18.87 -11.32
N ILE A 147 6.23 -18.26 -10.30
CA ILE A 147 7.69 -18.20 -10.10
C ILE A 147 8.22 -19.59 -9.75
N ALA A 148 7.61 -20.26 -8.78
CA ALA A 148 8.03 -21.61 -8.34
C ALA A 148 8.06 -22.61 -9.50
N ALA A 149 7.06 -22.57 -10.39
CA ALA A 149 7.03 -23.42 -11.57
C ALA A 149 8.18 -23.13 -12.57
N ARG A 150 8.70 -21.91 -12.61
CA ARG A 150 9.86 -21.56 -13.45
C ARG A 150 11.19 -21.99 -12.81
N LEU A 151 11.24 -21.95 -11.48
CA LEU A 151 12.43 -22.34 -10.72
C LEU A 151 12.57 -23.87 -10.57
N ALA A 152 11.48 -24.62 -10.70
CA ALA A 152 11.49 -26.07 -10.53
C ALA A 152 12.49 -26.80 -11.47
N ASP A 153 12.69 -26.25 -12.68
CA ASP A 153 13.57 -26.82 -13.70
C ASP A 153 14.92 -26.07 -13.79
N ASP A 154 15.18 -25.10 -12.91
CA ASP A 154 16.41 -24.32 -12.91
C ASP A 154 17.49 -24.97 -12.04
N PRO A 155 18.62 -25.42 -12.64
CA PRO A 155 19.70 -26.08 -11.89
C PRO A 155 20.35 -25.17 -10.84
N ALA A 156 20.31 -23.85 -11.02
CA ALA A 156 20.90 -22.89 -10.08
C ALA A 156 20.05 -22.72 -8.81
N TRP A 157 18.80 -23.17 -8.83
CA TRP A 157 17.87 -23.09 -7.69
C TRP A 157 17.83 -24.39 -6.87
N GLN A 158 18.30 -25.51 -7.41
CA GLN A 158 18.40 -26.80 -6.73
C GLN A 158 19.68 -26.86 -5.88
#